data_d24c817fd21c4b8eb63a8497920fde8f
#
_entry.id   d24c817fd21c4b8eb63a8497920fde8f
#
_cell.length_a   1.000
_cell.length_b   1.000
_cell.length_c   1.000
_cell.angle_alpha   90.00
_cell.angle_beta   90.00
_cell.angle_gamma   90.00
#
_symmetry.space_group_name_H-M   'P 1'
#
loop_
_entity.id
_entity.type
_entity.pdbx_description
1 polymer ?
#
loop_
_entity_poly.entity_id
_entity_poly.type
_entity_poly.pdbx_seq_one_letter_code
_entity_poly.pdbx_strand_id
1 'polypeptide(L)'
;MDRVANDIGVRTDEIVDFEFSMYDYQPPAITGFHNEFISSPRIDNLASSLSSLDALIDYHKTGNKDNSEISMCMLFDHEEVGSTSA
;
A
#
# COMPACT_ATOMS: atom_id res chain seq x y z
N MET A 1 -15.72 5.12 -20.87
CA MET A 1 -14.33 5.13 -21.37
C MET A 1 -13.93 6.47 -21.98
N ASP A 2 -14.80 7.19 -22.69
CA ASP A 2 -14.47 8.48 -23.34
C ASP A 2 -13.88 9.51 -22.38
N ARG A 3 -14.41 9.60 -21.15
CA ARG A 3 -13.87 10.52 -20.14
C ARG A 3 -12.45 10.15 -19.73
N VAL A 4 -12.17 8.87 -19.53
CA VAL A 4 -10.82 8.38 -19.19
C VAL A 4 -9.85 8.67 -20.34
N ALA A 5 -10.24 8.35 -21.57
CA ALA A 5 -9.44 8.62 -22.75
C ALA A 5 -9.10 10.12 -22.87
N ASN A 6 -10.08 10.99 -22.63
CA ASN A 6 -9.86 12.44 -22.62
C ASN A 6 -8.88 12.88 -21.52
N ASP A 7 -9.02 12.32 -20.31
CA ASP A 7 -8.17 12.70 -19.16
C ASP A 7 -6.70 12.29 -19.37
N ILE A 8 -6.46 11.17 -20.05
CA ILE A 8 -5.10 10.68 -20.34
C ILE A 8 -4.58 11.10 -21.73
N GLY A 9 -5.40 11.80 -22.52
CA GLY A 9 -5.00 12.38 -23.81
C GLY A 9 -4.86 11.39 -24.95
N VAL A 10 -5.63 10.30 -24.93
CA VAL A 10 -5.66 9.28 -25.99
C VAL A 10 -7.07 9.14 -26.56
N ARG A 11 -7.19 8.41 -27.66
CA ARG A 11 -8.50 8.03 -28.20
C ARG A 11 -9.03 6.80 -27.47
N THR A 12 -10.35 6.66 -27.37
CA THR A 12 -11.00 5.53 -26.69
C THR A 12 -10.62 4.18 -27.30
N ASP A 13 -10.42 4.13 -28.61
CA ASP A 13 -10.03 2.92 -29.36
C ASP A 13 -8.55 2.55 -29.22
N GLU A 14 -7.75 3.41 -28.63
CA GLU A 14 -6.35 3.16 -28.29
C GLU A 14 -6.19 2.49 -26.92
N ILE A 15 -7.26 2.46 -26.12
CA ILE A 15 -7.26 1.76 -24.80
C ILE A 15 -7.55 0.28 -25.06
N VAL A 16 -6.52 -0.54 -24.99
CA VAL A 16 -6.61 -1.99 -25.26
C VAL A 16 -6.99 -2.81 -24.03
N ASP A 17 -6.65 -2.33 -22.83
CA ASP A 17 -6.98 -2.96 -21.56
C ASP A 17 -6.90 -1.93 -20.43
N PHE A 18 -7.57 -2.21 -19.31
CA PHE A 18 -7.54 -1.34 -18.13
C PHE A 18 -7.90 -2.08 -16.85
N GLU A 19 -7.38 -1.57 -15.76
CA GLU A 19 -7.77 -1.96 -14.40
C GLU A 19 -8.17 -0.70 -13.62
N PHE A 20 -9.30 -0.76 -12.91
CA PHE A 20 -9.74 0.29 -12.02
C PHE A 20 -9.80 -0.23 -10.59
N SER A 21 -9.09 0.47 -9.71
CA SER A 21 -9.18 0.25 -8.27
C SER A 21 -9.86 1.44 -7.60
N MET A 22 -10.85 1.15 -6.77
CA MET A 22 -11.48 2.18 -5.93
C MET A 22 -10.59 2.43 -4.71
N TYR A 23 -10.53 3.68 -4.29
CA TYR A 23 -9.83 4.05 -3.08
C TYR A 23 -10.52 5.24 -2.40
N ASP A 24 -10.33 5.36 -1.10
CA ASP A 24 -10.74 6.55 -0.36
C ASP A 24 -9.76 7.69 -0.64
N TYR A 25 -10.27 8.80 -1.20
CA TYR A 25 -9.47 9.96 -1.58
C TYR A 25 -9.45 11.06 -0.50
N GLN A 26 -10.15 10.85 0.63
CA GLN A 26 -10.15 11.83 1.71
C GLN A 26 -8.72 12.04 2.23
N PRO A 27 -8.32 13.29 2.48
CA PRO A 27 -7.00 13.56 3.02
C PRO A 27 -6.90 13.07 4.48
N PRO A 28 -5.71 12.69 4.93
CA PRO A 28 -5.50 12.40 6.34
C PRO A 28 -5.76 13.64 7.21
N ALA A 29 -6.25 13.42 8.40
CA ALA A 29 -6.58 14.47 9.36
C ALA A 29 -6.26 14.06 10.80
N ILE A 30 -5.93 15.05 11.61
CA ILE A 30 -5.93 14.88 13.06
C ILE A 30 -7.38 15.06 13.55
N THR A 31 -7.87 14.12 14.30
CA THR A 31 -9.26 14.03 14.75
C THR A 31 -9.34 13.75 16.26
N GLY A 32 -10.56 13.70 16.77
CA GLY A 32 -10.82 13.56 18.19
C GLY A 32 -11.05 14.90 18.88
N PHE A 33 -11.66 14.86 20.06
CA PHE A 33 -12.01 16.06 20.82
C PHE A 33 -10.77 16.83 21.32
N HIS A 34 -9.68 16.10 21.54
CA HIS A 34 -8.38 16.63 21.98
C HIS A 34 -7.27 16.43 20.94
N ASN A 35 -7.62 16.21 19.69
CA ASN A 35 -6.66 15.91 18.61
C ASN A 35 -5.82 14.64 18.87
N GLU A 36 -6.40 13.65 19.53
CA GLU A 36 -5.73 12.44 19.99
C GLU A 36 -5.68 11.31 18.94
N PHE A 37 -6.36 11.49 17.81
CA PHE A 37 -6.42 10.48 16.74
C PHE A 37 -5.84 10.99 15.44
N ILE A 38 -5.30 10.05 14.68
CA ILE A 38 -4.99 10.23 13.25
C ILE A 38 -6.03 9.45 12.46
N SER A 39 -6.77 10.12 11.61
CA SER A 39 -7.69 9.51 10.66
C SER A 39 -7.07 9.59 9.26
N SER A 40 -6.88 8.46 8.63
CA SER A 40 -6.30 8.40 7.29
C SER A 40 -6.78 7.14 6.58
N PRO A 41 -7.06 7.21 5.26
CA PRO A 41 -7.25 6.01 4.47
C PRO A 41 -5.97 5.18 4.44
N ARG A 42 -6.13 3.87 4.32
CA ARG A 42 -5.02 2.92 4.10
C ARG A 42 -4.05 2.75 5.28
N ILE A 43 -4.38 3.20 6.50
CA ILE A 43 -3.59 2.86 7.70
C ILE A 43 -3.50 1.35 7.85
N ASP A 44 -4.61 0.65 7.68
CA ASP A 44 -4.66 -0.77 7.39
C ASP A 44 -4.44 -0.97 5.87
N ASN A 45 -3.37 -1.63 5.43
CA ASN A 45 -2.30 -2.16 6.30
C ASN A 45 -0.93 -1.44 6.07
N LEU A 46 -0.92 -0.24 5.52
CA LEU A 46 0.33 0.47 5.23
C LEU A 46 1.19 0.74 6.48
N ALA A 47 0.55 0.94 7.65
CA ALA A 47 1.29 1.12 8.90
C ALA A 47 2.06 -0.16 9.29
N SER A 48 1.42 -1.32 9.18
CA SER A 48 2.06 -2.61 9.44
C SER A 48 3.13 -2.94 8.40
N SER A 49 2.87 -2.63 7.13
CA SER A 49 3.82 -2.83 6.03
C SER A 49 5.09 -2.00 6.23
N LEU A 50 4.92 -0.72 6.56
CA LEU A 50 6.06 0.17 6.84
C LEU A 50 6.85 -0.32 8.06
N SER A 51 6.17 -0.64 9.16
CA SER A 51 6.83 -1.11 10.39
C SER A 51 7.62 -2.40 10.16
N SER A 52 7.09 -3.31 9.36
CA SER A 52 7.79 -4.57 9.02
C SER A 52 9.04 -4.32 8.19
N LEU A 53 8.96 -3.40 7.23
CA LEU A 53 10.10 -3.02 6.39
C LEU A 53 11.17 -2.28 7.20
N ASP A 54 10.78 -1.34 8.05
CA ASP A 54 11.70 -0.61 8.92
C ASP A 54 12.41 -1.56 9.90
N ALA A 55 11.68 -2.51 10.49
CA ALA A 55 12.26 -3.53 11.36
C ALA A 55 13.31 -4.38 10.63
N LEU A 56 13.05 -4.78 9.39
CA LEU A 56 14.02 -5.53 8.59
C LEU A 56 15.28 -4.69 8.27
N ILE A 57 15.09 -3.41 7.92
CA ILE A 57 16.18 -2.49 7.64
C ILE A 57 17.05 -2.28 8.90
N ASP A 58 16.40 -2.05 10.04
CA ASP A 58 17.12 -1.84 11.31
C ASP A 58 17.85 -3.10 11.78
N TYR A 59 17.21 -4.25 11.63
CA TYR A 59 17.87 -5.54 11.91
C TYR A 59 19.12 -5.72 11.04
N HIS A 60 19.04 -5.39 9.74
CA HIS A 60 20.20 -5.51 8.84
C HIS A 60 21.34 -4.52 9.19
N LYS A 61 20.99 -3.32 9.68
CA LYS A 61 21.97 -2.31 10.08
C LYS A 61 22.65 -2.62 11.43
N THR A 62 21.90 -3.12 12.40
CA THR A 62 22.32 -3.22 13.81
C THR A 62 22.43 -4.65 14.30
N GLY A 63 21.85 -5.61 13.59
CA GLY A 63 21.75 -7.00 13.98
C GLY A 63 23.10 -7.73 13.97
N ASN A 64 23.12 -8.84 14.68
CA ASN A 64 24.26 -9.74 14.70
C ASN A 64 24.45 -10.32 13.29
N LYS A 65 25.59 -10.06 12.68
CA LYS A 65 25.93 -10.51 11.31
C LYS A 65 26.27 -12.01 11.25
N ASP A 66 25.59 -12.82 12.05
CA ASP A 66 25.62 -14.26 11.83
C ASP A 66 24.83 -14.55 10.55
N ASN A 67 25.55 -14.77 9.45
CA ASN A 67 24.98 -15.01 8.13
C ASN A 67 24.30 -16.38 7.98
N SER A 68 23.98 -17.05 9.08
CA SER A 68 23.29 -18.35 9.06
C SER A 68 21.78 -18.24 8.85
N GLU A 69 21.20 -17.04 9.03
CA GLU A 69 19.77 -16.80 8.94
C GLU A 69 19.41 -15.91 7.75
N ILE A 70 18.28 -16.21 7.13
CA ILE A 70 17.68 -15.38 6.09
C ILE A 70 16.47 -14.68 6.70
N SER A 71 16.54 -13.35 6.78
CA SER A 71 15.41 -12.52 7.21
C SER A 71 14.68 -11.97 5.98
N MET A 72 13.37 -12.10 5.97
CA MET A 72 12.55 -11.70 4.82
C MET A 72 11.30 -10.95 5.31
N CYS A 73 10.97 -9.85 4.64
CA CYS A 73 9.68 -9.18 4.74
C CYS A 73 8.92 -9.41 3.43
N MET A 74 7.73 -9.96 3.52
CA MET A 74 6.87 -10.21 2.37
C MET A 74 5.58 -9.42 2.52
N LEU A 75 5.22 -8.65 1.50
CA LEU A 75 3.97 -7.91 1.42
C LEU A 75 3.13 -8.55 0.31
N PHE A 76 1.92 -8.94 0.66
CA PHE A 76 1.01 -9.61 -0.26
C PHE A 76 -0.07 -8.63 -0.72
N ASP A 77 -0.42 -8.72 -2.00
CA ASP A 77 -1.59 -8.03 -2.55
C ASP A 77 -2.85 -8.91 -2.41
N HIS A 78 -4.01 -8.32 -2.70
CA HIS A 78 -5.30 -9.00 -2.69
C HIS A 78 -5.70 -9.63 -1.34
N GLU A 79 -5.34 -9.00 -0.25
CA GLU A 79 -5.63 -9.51 1.10
C GLU A 79 -7.13 -9.76 1.31
N GLU A 80 -7.98 -8.86 0.85
CA GLU A 80 -9.45 -8.97 0.96
C GLU A 80 -10.06 -10.10 0.10
N VAL A 81 -9.36 -10.57 -0.91
CA VAL A 81 -9.77 -11.72 -1.72
C VAL A 81 -9.46 -13.03 -1.02
N GLY A 82 -8.55 -13.03 -0.08
CA GLY A 82 -8.13 -14.18 0.70
C GLY A 82 -6.90 -14.89 0.13
N SER A 83 -6.44 -15.91 0.86
CA SER A 83 -5.18 -16.60 0.60
C SER A 83 -5.13 -17.44 -0.69
N THR A 84 -6.21 -17.50 -1.45
CA THR A 84 -6.26 -18.15 -2.76
C THR A 84 -6.01 -17.21 -3.92
N SER A 85 -5.78 -15.93 -3.65
CA SER A 85 -5.34 -14.98 -4.67
C SER A 85 -3.92 -15.36 -5.13
N ALA A 86 -3.78 -15.46 -6.43
CA ALA A 86 -2.58 -15.98 -7.09
C ALA A 86 -1.30 -15.25 -6.74
#